data_6d0e6032dbd667f15dcfdfc0217ec071
#
_entry.id   6d0e6032dbd667f15dcfdfc0217ec071
#
_cell.length_a   1.000
_cell.length_b   1.000
_cell.length_c   1.000
_cell.angle_alpha   90.00
_cell.angle_beta   90.00
_cell.angle_gamma   90.00
#
_symmetry.space_group_name_H-M   'P 1'
#
loop_
_entity.id
_entity.type
_entity.pdbx_description
1 polymer ?
#
loop_
_entity_poly.entity_id
_entity_poly.type
_entity_poly.pdbx_seq_one_letter_code
_entity_poly.pdbx_strand_id
1 'polypeptide(L)'
;YMRQDRSSTRFFAFLSLFTFSMLGLVVSTNLFQMFFFWELVGISSYLLIGFWYEKPSAVSASKQAFILTRFADSFFLLGVVLVSYIVGSFDFSSLNTLSLASFLDPLNLGVISITKSQGLFIGSILIFTGGWGKSAMFPMHIWLPNAMEGPTPVSAIIHSATMVVAGVYLVARLFPFFALFADTLTLIMVVGIITAVFAAVIACTQKDIKRILAYSTLSQLGYMIFALGSTSVFFEGQASINALGYTASVFHIFTHAFFKCMLFLIAGALIHVVHSNDLSAMGGLAKKMPWTYVAALIGCLAISGIPPFSGFFSKDEILIAALQGGHYIVFGLAILTSGLTAFYMFRFFFLAFHGSARSVHTTHAKENFTMTLPIVMLAIPSFFGGYLFKNTILKYFIPGYLPTSTAVKASSIPVDWVPFGAVALAIIGIALAWVLYARPYANVKRALDENNRGSWYKWIYHKFYFDELYYSFVRQFLFKGVAAAIRLIEDVIVAGTVKVVTYSIQKAGNLVREAHSGFTPFYLGSLIVGVLLWRFLGNLPV
;
A
#
# COMPACT_ATOMS: atom_id res chain seq x y z
N TYR A 1 25.56 -0.42 -2.32
CA TYR A 1 24.88 -1.70 -2.09
C TYR A 1 24.90 -2.59 -3.32
N MET A 2 24.42 -2.13 -4.48
CA MET A 2 24.28 -2.92 -5.73
C MET A 2 25.53 -2.96 -6.62
N ARG A 3 26.65 -2.35 -6.24
CA ARG A 3 27.87 -2.23 -7.08
C ARG A 3 28.46 -3.57 -7.49
N GLN A 4 28.33 -4.59 -6.65
CA GLN A 4 28.89 -5.93 -6.89
C GLN A 4 27.89 -6.90 -7.56
N ASP A 5 26.63 -6.48 -7.74
CA ASP A 5 25.61 -7.32 -8.39
C ASP A 5 25.85 -7.35 -9.90
N ARG A 6 25.82 -8.56 -10.49
CA ARG A 6 26.03 -8.77 -11.94
C ARG A 6 25.01 -8.03 -12.81
N SER A 7 23.83 -7.76 -12.27
CA SER A 7 22.73 -7.10 -12.97
C SER A 7 22.54 -5.64 -12.53
N SER A 8 23.60 -4.97 -12.04
CA SER A 8 23.51 -3.59 -11.53
C SER A 8 22.93 -2.61 -12.57
N THR A 9 23.27 -2.74 -13.86
CA THR A 9 22.72 -1.92 -14.95
C THR A 9 21.20 -2.06 -15.05
N ARG A 10 20.68 -3.29 -14.99
CA ARG A 10 19.23 -3.55 -14.98
C ARG A 10 18.57 -2.96 -13.74
N PHE A 11 19.24 -3.04 -12.59
CA PHE A 11 18.75 -2.42 -11.34
C PHE A 11 18.54 -0.92 -11.50
N PHE A 12 19.55 -0.20 -12.01
CA PHE A 12 19.45 1.24 -12.18
C PHE A 12 18.45 1.66 -13.26
N ALA A 13 18.28 0.85 -14.33
CA ALA A 13 17.24 1.09 -15.33
C ALA A 13 15.83 1.01 -14.70
N PHE A 14 15.55 -0.04 -13.91
CA PHE A 14 14.26 -0.16 -13.21
C PHE A 14 14.04 0.93 -12.17
N LEU A 15 15.11 1.32 -11.46
CA LEU A 15 15.05 2.39 -10.48
C LEU A 15 14.75 3.74 -11.14
N SER A 16 15.36 4.02 -12.30
CA SER A 16 15.09 5.24 -13.07
C SER A 16 13.64 5.26 -13.59
N LEU A 17 13.13 4.13 -14.09
CA LEU A 17 11.74 4.01 -14.50
C LEU A 17 10.79 4.25 -13.32
N PHE A 18 11.09 3.70 -12.14
CA PHE A 18 10.30 3.89 -10.95
C PHE A 18 10.29 5.37 -10.51
N THR A 19 11.44 6.02 -10.52
CA THR A 19 11.57 7.44 -10.15
C THR A 19 10.80 8.33 -11.15
N PHE A 20 10.93 8.07 -12.44
CA PHE A 20 10.16 8.75 -13.49
C PHE A 20 8.66 8.60 -13.27
N SER A 21 8.20 7.38 -12.96
CA SER A 21 6.79 7.08 -12.73
C SER A 21 6.24 7.84 -11.52
N MET A 22 7.01 7.88 -10.42
CA MET A 22 6.60 8.61 -9.21
C MET A 22 6.58 10.12 -9.40
N LEU A 23 7.57 10.68 -10.09
CA LEU A 23 7.59 12.11 -10.39
C LEU A 23 6.41 12.48 -11.30
N GLY A 24 6.15 11.67 -12.35
CA GLY A 24 5.00 11.87 -13.22
C GLY A 24 3.66 11.83 -12.46
N LEU A 25 3.52 10.92 -11.49
CA LEU A 25 2.34 10.84 -10.62
C LEU A 25 2.14 12.13 -9.82
N VAL A 26 3.20 12.64 -9.21
CA VAL A 26 3.12 13.83 -8.34
C VAL A 26 2.82 15.10 -9.14
N VAL A 27 3.37 15.24 -10.35
CA VAL A 27 3.14 16.43 -11.20
C VAL A 27 1.88 16.32 -12.06
N SER A 28 1.12 15.25 -11.95
CA SER A 28 -0.14 15.07 -12.69
C SER A 28 -1.15 16.18 -12.36
N THR A 29 -1.83 16.68 -13.39
CA THR A 29 -2.82 17.76 -13.30
C THR A 29 -4.26 17.27 -13.35
N ASN A 30 -4.47 16.01 -13.73
CA ASN A 30 -5.79 15.41 -13.85
C ASN A 30 -5.80 13.93 -13.40
N LEU A 31 -6.98 13.39 -13.16
CA LEU A 31 -7.20 12.02 -12.67
C LEU A 31 -6.67 10.95 -13.62
N PHE A 32 -6.84 11.14 -14.94
CA PHE A 32 -6.42 10.13 -15.92
C PHE A 32 -4.89 10.05 -16.01
N GLN A 33 -4.21 11.20 -16.04
CA GLN A 33 -2.75 11.26 -16.02
C GLN A 33 -2.20 10.65 -14.73
N MET A 34 -2.82 10.96 -13.56
CA MET A 34 -2.45 10.36 -12.29
C MET A 34 -2.61 8.85 -12.32
N PHE A 35 -3.72 8.33 -12.86
CA PHE A 35 -3.95 6.90 -13.01
C PHE A 35 -2.89 6.24 -13.91
N PHE A 36 -2.53 6.86 -15.03
CA PHE A 36 -1.51 6.34 -15.93
C PHE A 36 -0.16 6.15 -15.22
N PHE A 37 0.32 7.18 -14.52
CA PHE A 37 1.56 7.07 -13.75
C PHE A 37 1.44 6.15 -12.53
N TRP A 38 0.26 6.08 -11.93
CA TRP A 38 -0.07 5.14 -10.87
C TRP A 38 0.17 3.69 -11.30
N GLU A 39 -0.27 3.35 -12.47
CA GLU A 39 -0.08 2.06 -13.09
C GLU A 39 1.40 1.78 -13.39
N LEU A 40 2.11 2.79 -13.87
CA LEU A 40 3.52 2.69 -14.20
C LEU A 40 4.39 2.49 -12.93
N VAL A 41 4.01 3.12 -11.81
CA VAL A 41 4.60 2.84 -10.48
C VAL A 41 4.38 1.38 -10.09
N GLY A 42 3.18 0.83 -10.35
CA GLY A 42 2.87 -0.57 -10.08
C GLY A 42 3.78 -1.53 -10.86
N ILE A 43 3.95 -1.31 -12.16
CA ILE A 43 4.82 -2.14 -13.02
C ILE A 43 6.28 -2.02 -12.60
N SER A 44 6.78 -0.81 -12.40
CA SER A 44 8.18 -0.60 -12.01
C SER A 44 8.51 -1.19 -10.64
N SER A 45 7.59 -1.12 -9.69
CA SER A 45 7.74 -1.77 -8.38
C SER A 45 7.74 -3.30 -8.47
N TYR A 46 6.90 -3.88 -9.34
CA TYR A 46 6.92 -5.32 -9.63
C TYR A 46 8.30 -5.79 -10.11
N LEU A 47 8.90 -5.06 -11.06
CA LEU A 47 10.23 -5.35 -11.59
C LEU A 47 11.33 -5.22 -10.52
N LEU A 48 11.20 -4.24 -9.62
CA LEU A 48 12.16 -4.01 -8.54
C LEU A 48 12.04 -5.02 -7.40
N ILE A 49 10.82 -5.41 -7.00
CA ILE A 49 10.60 -6.44 -5.96
C ILE A 49 11.08 -7.79 -6.46
N GLY A 50 10.77 -8.14 -7.72
CA GLY A 50 11.19 -9.37 -8.39
C GLY A 50 12.59 -9.30 -9.01
N PHE A 51 13.44 -8.34 -8.60
CA PHE A 51 14.75 -8.13 -9.21
C PHE A 51 15.61 -9.39 -9.24
N TRP A 52 15.65 -10.12 -8.13
CA TRP A 52 16.29 -11.43 -8.04
C TRP A 52 15.33 -12.55 -8.46
N TYR A 53 14.92 -12.53 -9.73
CA TYR A 53 13.93 -13.47 -10.29
C TYR A 53 14.34 -14.96 -10.24
N GLU A 54 15.61 -15.25 -9.96
CA GLU A 54 16.11 -16.61 -9.71
C GLU A 54 15.63 -17.17 -8.36
N LYS A 55 15.20 -16.28 -7.43
CA LYS A 55 14.66 -16.66 -6.14
C LYS A 55 13.13 -16.84 -6.22
N PRO A 56 12.60 -18.04 -5.98
CA PRO A 56 11.15 -18.28 -6.03
C PRO A 56 10.36 -17.37 -5.06
N SER A 57 10.95 -17.05 -3.89
CA SER A 57 10.34 -16.14 -2.92
C SER A 57 10.16 -14.72 -3.47
N ALA A 58 11.16 -14.17 -4.18
CA ALA A 58 11.09 -12.85 -4.79
C ALA A 58 10.07 -12.82 -5.94
N VAL A 59 9.99 -13.86 -6.75
CA VAL A 59 8.98 -14.00 -7.81
C VAL A 59 7.57 -14.07 -7.22
N SER A 60 7.38 -14.85 -6.16
CA SER A 60 6.09 -14.94 -5.48
C SER A 60 5.68 -13.61 -4.87
N ALA A 61 6.60 -12.92 -4.18
CA ALA A 61 6.36 -11.63 -3.56
C ALA A 61 6.01 -10.54 -4.58
N SER A 62 6.73 -10.48 -5.71
CA SER A 62 6.45 -9.50 -6.77
C SER A 62 5.08 -9.73 -7.42
N LYS A 63 4.73 -10.99 -7.72
CA LYS A 63 3.40 -11.35 -8.24
C LYS A 63 2.29 -10.97 -7.24
N GLN A 64 2.46 -11.29 -5.96
CA GLN A 64 1.49 -10.96 -4.92
C GLN A 64 1.28 -9.45 -4.82
N ALA A 65 2.36 -8.66 -4.79
CA ALA A 65 2.29 -7.21 -4.74
C ALA A 65 1.56 -6.65 -5.98
N PHE A 66 1.91 -7.13 -7.17
CA PHE A 66 1.31 -6.68 -8.41
C PHE A 66 -0.19 -7.03 -8.48
N ILE A 67 -0.57 -8.28 -8.25
CA ILE A 67 -1.97 -8.72 -8.38
C ILE A 67 -2.86 -7.98 -7.38
N LEU A 68 -2.42 -7.82 -6.13
CA LEU A 68 -3.23 -7.19 -5.11
C LEU A 68 -3.41 -5.69 -5.35
N THR A 69 -2.33 -5.00 -5.74
CA THR A 69 -2.43 -3.57 -6.10
C THR A 69 -3.26 -3.38 -7.37
N ARG A 70 -3.15 -4.25 -8.39
CA ARG A 70 -3.97 -4.21 -9.61
C ARG A 70 -5.45 -4.40 -9.34
N PHE A 71 -5.78 -5.30 -8.41
CA PHE A 71 -7.17 -5.46 -7.98
C PHE A 71 -7.74 -4.14 -7.43
N ALA A 72 -6.99 -3.47 -6.56
CA ALA A 72 -7.38 -2.16 -6.04
C ALA A 72 -7.40 -1.07 -7.12
N ASP A 73 -6.44 -1.08 -8.04
CA ASP A 73 -6.33 -0.12 -9.15
C ASP A 73 -7.51 -0.23 -10.13
N SER A 74 -8.12 -1.43 -10.27
CA SER A 74 -9.34 -1.60 -11.06
C SER A 74 -10.52 -0.80 -10.51
N PHE A 75 -10.68 -0.77 -9.18
CA PHE A 75 -11.69 0.08 -8.53
C PHE A 75 -11.35 1.56 -8.67
N PHE A 76 -10.05 1.92 -8.57
CA PHE A 76 -9.61 3.30 -8.82
C PHE A 76 -10.01 3.75 -10.23
N LEU A 77 -9.75 2.95 -11.26
CA LEU A 77 -10.13 3.26 -12.64
C LEU A 77 -11.64 3.45 -12.78
N LEU A 78 -12.43 2.54 -12.21
CA LEU A 78 -13.89 2.66 -12.22
C LEU A 78 -14.35 3.96 -11.54
N GLY A 79 -13.72 4.33 -10.42
CA GLY A 79 -13.98 5.59 -9.73
C GLY A 79 -13.61 6.81 -10.57
N VAL A 80 -12.46 6.79 -11.25
CA VAL A 80 -12.02 7.86 -12.17
C VAL A 80 -13.02 8.04 -13.30
N VAL A 81 -13.44 6.95 -13.95
CA VAL A 81 -14.40 7.00 -15.06
C VAL A 81 -15.76 7.51 -14.58
N LEU A 82 -16.27 6.99 -13.45
CA LEU A 82 -17.57 7.39 -12.91
C LEU A 82 -17.60 8.88 -12.53
N VAL A 83 -16.60 9.34 -11.79
CA VAL A 83 -16.51 10.74 -11.35
C VAL A 83 -16.34 11.67 -12.54
N SER A 84 -15.46 11.33 -13.48
CA SER A 84 -15.23 12.15 -14.66
C SER A 84 -16.44 12.19 -15.60
N TYR A 85 -17.20 11.10 -15.69
CA TYR A 85 -18.45 11.06 -16.44
C TYR A 85 -19.52 12.00 -15.85
N ILE A 86 -19.64 12.01 -14.51
CA ILE A 86 -20.62 12.86 -13.83
C ILE A 86 -20.21 14.34 -13.88
N VAL A 87 -18.94 14.64 -13.68
CA VAL A 87 -18.39 16.02 -13.62
C VAL A 87 -18.17 16.59 -15.03
N GLY A 88 -17.96 15.73 -16.04
CA GLY A 88 -17.66 16.13 -17.41
C GLY A 88 -16.18 16.52 -17.62
N SER A 89 -15.29 16.27 -16.63
CA SER A 89 -13.87 16.60 -16.70
C SER A 89 -13.02 15.63 -15.86
N PHE A 90 -11.77 15.45 -16.28
CA PHE A 90 -10.74 14.75 -15.49
C PHE A 90 -9.90 15.69 -14.62
N ASP A 91 -10.01 17.00 -14.79
CA ASP A 91 -9.13 18.00 -14.17
C ASP A 91 -9.39 18.17 -12.67
N PHE A 92 -8.33 18.30 -11.90
CA PHE A 92 -8.44 18.54 -10.45
C PHE A 92 -9.09 19.88 -10.13
N SER A 93 -8.93 20.90 -10.99
CA SER A 93 -9.59 22.20 -10.82
C SER A 93 -11.12 22.06 -10.79
N SER A 94 -11.68 21.25 -11.68
CA SER A 94 -13.12 20.97 -11.73
C SER A 94 -13.61 20.23 -10.48
N LEU A 95 -12.78 19.32 -9.93
CA LEU A 95 -13.10 18.58 -8.70
C LEU A 95 -13.05 19.44 -7.45
N ASN A 96 -12.15 20.43 -7.42
CA ASN A 96 -11.96 21.30 -6.26
C ASN A 96 -13.06 22.35 -6.10
N THR A 97 -13.85 22.61 -7.14
CA THR A 97 -14.94 23.60 -7.15
C THR A 97 -16.34 22.97 -7.12
N LEU A 98 -16.42 21.65 -6.87
CA LEU A 98 -17.71 20.93 -6.84
C LEU A 98 -18.60 21.40 -5.69
N SER A 99 -19.89 21.56 -5.99
CA SER A 99 -20.97 21.73 -5.02
C SER A 99 -22.01 20.63 -5.21
N LEU A 100 -22.29 19.84 -4.18
CA LEU A 100 -23.26 18.72 -4.27
C LEU A 100 -24.67 19.18 -4.63
N ALA A 101 -25.04 20.42 -4.34
CA ALA A 101 -26.33 20.99 -4.70
C ALA A 101 -26.58 21.03 -6.21
N SER A 102 -25.50 21.04 -7.02
CA SER A 102 -25.59 21.04 -8.49
C SER A 102 -25.76 19.63 -9.10
N PHE A 103 -25.73 18.55 -8.29
CA PHE A 103 -25.72 17.16 -8.76
C PHE A 103 -26.90 16.34 -8.22
N LEU A 104 -28.08 16.94 -8.12
CA LEU A 104 -29.31 16.26 -7.64
C LEU A 104 -30.03 15.49 -8.76
N ASP A 105 -29.70 15.73 -10.03
CA ASP A 105 -30.32 15.07 -11.17
C ASP A 105 -30.10 13.55 -11.12
N PRO A 106 -31.04 12.76 -11.67
CA PRO A 106 -30.90 11.32 -11.80
C PRO A 106 -29.77 10.95 -12.78
N LEU A 107 -29.02 9.93 -12.44
CA LEU A 107 -28.01 9.27 -13.24
C LEU A 107 -28.51 7.87 -13.58
N ASN A 108 -28.82 7.63 -14.87
CA ASN A 108 -29.27 6.33 -15.35
C ASN A 108 -28.09 5.50 -15.84
N LEU A 109 -27.77 4.42 -15.11
CA LEU A 109 -26.72 3.46 -15.44
C LEU A 109 -27.32 2.14 -15.96
N GLY A 110 -28.25 2.23 -16.93
CA GLY A 110 -28.97 1.09 -17.46
C GLY A 110 -30.05 0.60 -16.49
N VAL A 111 -29.78 -0.45 -15.71
CA VAL A 111 -30.77 -1.06 -14.80
C VAL A 111 -30.85 -0.30 -13.46
N ILE A 112 -29.84 0.50 -13.12
CA ILE A 112 -29.74 1.22 -11.85
C ILE A 112 -29.92 2.71 -12.10
N SER A 113 -30.84 3.35 -11.36
CA SER A 113 -31.03 4.80 -11.33
C SER A 113 -30.63 5.32 -9.95
N ILE A 114 -29.62 6.20 -9.90
CA ILE A 114 -29.12 6.85 -8.69
C ILE A 114 -29.04 8.36 -8.95
N THR A 115 -28.89 9.18 -7.91
CA THR A 115 -28.57 10.60 -8.13
C THR A 115 -27.09 10.76 -8.50
N LYS A 116 -26.76 11.82 -9.24
CA LYS A 116 -25.35 12.16 -9.54
C LYS A 116 -24.53 12.32 -8.26
N SER A 117 -25.11 12.88 -7.19
CA SER A 117 -24.46 13.00 -5.88
C SER A 117 -24.13 11.64 -5.27
N GLN A 118 -25.04 10.66 -5.33
CA GLN A 118 -24.75 9.27 -4.91
C GLN A 118 -23.67 8.63 -5.78
N GLY A 119 -23.67 8.92 -7.09
CA GLY A 119 -22.61 8.48 -8.00
C GLY A 119 -21.23 9.04 -7.62
N LEU A 120 -21.15 10.32 -7.23
CA LEU A 120 -19.92 10.94 -6.74
C LEU A 120 -19.45 10.34 -5.41
N PHE A 121 -20.38 10.05 -4.49
CA PHE A 121 -20.07 9.34 -3.23
C PHE A 121 -19.48 7.96 -3.49
N ILE A 122 -20.12 7.15 -4.35
CA ILE A 122 -19.58 5.84 -4.76
C ILE A 122 -18.20 6.01 -5.41
N GLY A 123 -18.06 6.99 -6.31
CA GLY A 123 -16.80 7.33 -6.96
C GLY A 123 -15.68 7.67 -5.96
N SER A 124 -16.00 8.38 -4.88
CA SER A 124 -15.04 8.70 -3.83
C SER A 124 -14.50 7.45 -3.13
N ILE A 125 -15.36 6.48 -2.80
CA ILE A 125 -14.96 5.21 -2.20
C ILE A 125 -14.11 4.39 -3.18
N LEU A 126 -14.52 4.32 -4.45
CA LEU A 126 -13.80 3.59 -5.50
C LEU A 126 -12.40 4.18 -5.73
N ILE A 127 -12.26 5.51 -5.78
CA ILE A 127 -10.96 6.19 -5.88
C ILE A 127 -10.10 5.90 -4.65
N PHE A 128 -10.67 6.00 -3.44
CA PHE A 128 -9.94 5.68 -2.22
C PHE A 128 -9.46 4.23 -2.18
N THR A 129 -10.19 3.28 -2.76
CA THR A 129 -9.79 1.86 -2.81
C THR A 129 -8.45 1.66 -3.51
N GLY A 130 -8.15 2.43 -4.57
CA GLY A 130 -6.81 2.46 -5.18
C GLY A 130 -5.73 2.90 -4.20
N GLY A 131 -5.97 3.99 -3.46
CA GLY A 131 -5.09 4.46 -2.40
C GLY A 131 -4.92 3.43 -1.27
N TRP A 132 -6.00 2.75 -0.91
CA TRP A 132 -6.03 1.67 0.08
C TRP A 132 -5.07 0.53 -0.30
N GLY A 133 -5.13 0.04 -1.55
CA GLY A 133 -4.26 -1.03 -2.05
C GLY A 133 -2.79 -0.63 -2.14
N LYS A 134 -2.47 0.55 -2.71
CA LYS A 134 -1.08 1.03 -2.85
C LYS A 134 -0.42 1.36 -1.51
N SER A 135 -1.17 1.92 -0.56
CA SER A 135 -0.67 2.17 0.79
C SER A 135 -0.74 0.96 1.70
N ALA A 136 -1.12 -0.20 1.15
CA ALA A 136 -1.18 -1.47 1.88
C ALA A 136 -1.98 -1.38 3.19
N MET A 137 -3.09 -0.63 3.22
CA MET A 137 -3.93 -0.55 4.41
C MET A 137 -4.64 -1.89 4.68
N PHE A 138 -4.94 -2.17 5.93
CA PHE A 138 -5.71 -3.35 6.30
C PHE A 138 -7.11 -3.33 5.62
N PRO A 139 -7.57 -4.43 5.00
CA PRO A 139 -6.98 -5.77 4.93
C PRO A 139 -6.02 -5.99 3.75
N MET A 140 -5.80 -5.07 2.83
CA MET A 140 -4.95 -5.23 1.63
C MET A 140 -3.43 -5.12 1.92
N HIS A 141 -2.99 -5.39 3.15
CA HIS A 141 -1.62 -5.13 3.64
C HIS A 141 -0.61 -6.22 3.33
N ILE A 142 -1.03 -7.44 3.01
CA ILE A 142 -0.19 -8.65 3.01
C ILE A 142 0.98 -8.60 2.03
N TRP A 143 0.88 -7.80 0.96
CA TRP A 143 1.94 -7.70 -0.05
C TRP A 143 3.18 -6.95 0.43
N LEU A 144 2.99 -5.95 1.32
CA LEU A 144 4.07 -5.02 1.69
C LEU A 144 5.19 -5.69 2.51
N PRO A 145 4.92 -6.50 3.57
CA PRO A 145 5.95 -7.24 4.26
C PRO A 145 6.66 -8.29 3.37
N ASN A 146 5.97 -8.85 2.38
CA ASN A 146 6.55 -9.81 1.45
C ASN A 146 7.40 -9.13 0.37
N ALA A 147 7.11 -7.87 0.02
CA ALA A 147 7.96 -7.05 -0.86
C ALA A 147 9.39 -6.85 -0.33
N MET A 148 9.66 -7.21 0.93
CA MET A 148 11.01 -7.20 1.51
C MET A 148 11.98 -8.20 0.87
N GLU A 149 11.52 -9.09 -0.01
CA GLU A 149 12.38 -9.97 -0.82
C GLU A 149 13.23 -9.21 -1.84
N GLY A 150 12.81 -8.01 -2.25
CA GLY A 150 13.59 -7.13 -3.12
C GLY A 150 14.86 -6.57 -2.47
N PRO A 151 15.81 -6.01 -3.25
CA PRO A 151 17.01 -5.35 -2.72
C PRO A 151 16.69 -4.25 -1.71
N THR A 152 17.51 -4.10 -0.66
CA THR A 152 17.22 -3.15 0.42
C THR A 152 17.12 -1.68 -0.04
N PRO A 153 17.90 -1.17 -1.03
CA PRO A 153 17.67 0.17 -1.57
C PRO A 153 16.29 0.35 -2.21
N VAL A 154 15.72 -0.70 -2.81
CA VAL A 154 14.33 -0.70 -3.31
C VAL A 154 13.36 -0.55 -2.14
N SER A 155 13.57 -1.33 -1.07
CA SER A 155 12.74 -1.22 0.14
C SER A 155 12.83 0.19 0.73
N ALA A 156 14.01 0.82 0.75
CA ALA A 156 14.19 2.17 1.24
C ALA A 156 13.34 3.19 0.48
N ILE A 157 13.33 3.13 -0.85
CA ILE A 157 12.57 4.07 -1.70
C ILE A 157 11.07 3.78 -1.62
N ILE A 158 10.64 2.53 -1.81
CA ILE A 158 9.21 2.14 -1.80
C ILE A 158 8.53 2.56 -0.50
N HIS A 159 9.21 2.39 0.65
CA HIS A 159 8.63 2.54 1.98
C HIS A 159 8.80 3.94 2.60
N SER A 160 9.62 4.82 2.04
CA SER A 160 9.88 6.14 2.63
C SER A 160 8.94 7.23 2.12
N ALA A 161 8.97 7.50 0.81
CA ALA A 161 8.35 8.68 0.22
C ALA A 161 7.64 8.42 -1.11
N THR A 162 7.53 7.16 -1.56
CA THR A 162 7.08 6.88 -2.93
C THR A 162 5.82 6.01 -2.96
N MET A 163 5.91 4.78 -3.45
CA MET A 163 4.76 3.93 -3.76
C MET A 163 3.72 3.84 -2.64
N VAL A 164 4.17 3.55 -1.41
CA VAL A 164 3.23 3.37 -0.29
C VAL A 164 2.62 4.68 0.22
N VAL A 165 3.28 5.80 -0.03
CA VAL A 165 2.77 7.15 0.28
C VAL A 165 1.83 7.66 -0.82
N ALA A 166 1.83 7.03 -2.01
CA ALA A 166 0.98 7.45 -3.13
C ALA A 166 -0.51 7.46 -2.77
N GLY A 167 -0.99 6.49 -1.95
CA GLY A 167 -2.39 6.51 -1.51
C GLY A 167 -2.70 7.63 -0.52
N VAL A 168 -1.75 7.98 0.36
CA VAL A 168 -1.88 9.16 1.24
C VAL A 168 -1.90 10.43 0.40
N TYR A 169 -1.00 10.52 -0.59
CA TYR A 169 -0.94 11.64 -1.53
C TYR A 169 -2.22 11.77 -2.35
N LEU A 170 -2.80 10.66 -2.83
CA LEU A 170 -4.07 10.63 -3.55
C LEU A 170 -5.19 11.28 -2.73
N VAL A 171 -5.35 10.87 -1.46
CA VAL A 171 -6.36 11.44 -0.57
C VAL A 171 -6.07 12.91 -0.30
N ALA A 172 -4.81 13.28 -0.05
CA ALA A 172 -4.43 14.67 0.17
C ALA A 172 -4.64 15.54 -1.08
N ARG A 173 -4.30 15.05 -2.27
CA ARG A 173 -4.43 15.77 -3.55
C ARG A 173 -5.89 16.02 -3.92
N LEU A 174 -6.76 15.05 -3.65
CA LEU A 174 -8.19 15.11 -3.92
C LEU A 174 -8.99 15.46 -2.65
N PHE A 175 -8.33 16.02 -1.64
CA PHE A 175 -8.96 16.29 -0.35
C PHE A 175 -10.25 17.10 -0.44
N PRO A 176 -10.37 18.17 -1.27
CA PRO A 176 -11.63 18.91 -1.43
C PRO A 176 -12.77 18.04 -1.91
N PHE A 177 -12.51 17.09 -2.81
CA PHE A 177 -13.49 16.14 -3.30
C PHE A 177 -13.92 15.15 -2.19
N PHE A 178 -12.97 14.58 -1.44
CA PHE A 178 -13.28 13.68 -0.32
C PHE A 178 -14.02 14.40 0.81
N ALA A 179 -13.70 15.66 1.04
CA ALA A 179 -14.32 16.48 2.07
C ALA A 179 -15.83 16.75 1.87
N LEU A 180 -16.33 16.55 0.64
CA LEU A 180 -17.77 16.60 0.35
C LEU A 180 -18.55 15.45 1.01
N PHE A 181 -17.87 14.35 1.38
CA PHE A 181 -18.49 13.13 1.87
C PHE A 181 -17.95 12.73 3.24
N ALA A 182 -18.65 13.10 4.30
CA ALA A 182 -18.27 12.82 5.69
C ALA A 182 -18.12 11.31 5.96
N ASP A 183 -18.97 10.49 5.36
CA ASP A 183 -18.89 9.02 5.49
C ASP A 183 -17.61 8.46 4.85
N THR A 184 -17.17 9.01 3.73
CA THR A 184 -15.90 8.63 3.10
C THR A 184 -14.72 9.02 3.98
N LEU A 185 -14.71 10.22 4.58
CA LEU A 185 -13.67 10.61 5.52
C LEU A 185 -13.66 9.72 6.77
N THR A 186 -14.83 9.35 7.28
CA THR A 186 -14.96 8.39 8.39
C THR A 186 -14.37 7.02 8.01
N LEU A 187 -14.67 6.51 6.81
CA LEU A 187 -14.08 5.27 6.29
C LEU A 187 -12.55 5.37 6.23
N ILE A 188 -12.03 6.46 5.68
CA ILE A 188 -10.58 6.74 5.60
C ILE A 188 -9.95 6.72 6.99
N MET A 189 -10.57 7.39 7.97
CA MET A 189 -10.11 7.43 9.35
C MET A 189 -10.09 6.05 10.00
N VAL A 190 -11.17 5.28 9.88
CA VAL A 190 -11.28 3.94 10.49
C VAL A 190 -10.26 2.97 9.88
N VAL A 191 -10.13 2.95 8.56
CA VAL A 191 -9.13 2.12 7.88
C VAL A 191 -7.72 2.49 8.32
N GLY A 192 -7.42 3.79 8.46
CA GLY A 192 -6.13 4.28 8.91
C GLY A 192 -5.79 3.82 10.33
N ILE A 193 -6.68 4.03 11.30
CA ILE A 193 -6.40 3.69 12.70
C ILE A 193 -6.29 2.17 12.92
N ILE A 194 -7.15 1.38 12.29
CA ILE A 194 -7.05 -0.09 12.34
C ILE A 194 -5.69 -0.54 11.81
N THR A 195 -5.26 0.00 10.67
CA THR A 195 -3.95 -0.32 10.09
C THR A 195 -2.80 0.06 11.02
N ALA A 196 -2.87 1.26 11.63
CA ALA A 196 -1.83 1.75 12.53
C ALA A 196 -1.61 0.81 13.72
N VAL A 197 -2.70 0.44 14.41
CA VAL A 197 -2.68 -0.45 15.58
C VAL A 197 -2.23 -1.86 15.18
N PHE A 198 -2.88 -2.44 14.18
CA PHE A 198 -2.60 -3.80 13.71
C PHE A 198 -1.12 -3.98 13.34
N ALA A 199 -0.59 -3.07 12.54
CA ALA A 199 0.80 -3.14 12.12
C ALA A 199 1.79 -2.94 13.28
N ALA A 200 1.52 -2.03 14.22
CA ALA A 200 2.36 -1.81 15.38
C ALA A 200 2.45 -3.03 16.29
N VAL A 201 1.32 -3.71 16.52
CA VAL A 201 1.26 -4.94 17.32
C VAL A 201 2.11 -6.04 16.68
N ILE A 202 1.99 -6.26 15.37
CA ILE A 202 2.78 -7.28 14.66
C ILE A 202 4.27 -6.92 14.68
N ALA A 203 4.64 -5.64 14.49
CA ALA A 203 6.03 -5.19 14.51
C ALA A 203 6.76 -5.56 15.81
N CYS A 204 6.05 -5.61 16.95
CA CYS A 204 6.61 -5.97 18.24
C CYS A 204 7.16 -7.41 18.31
N THR A 205 6.70 -8.31 17.43
CA THR A 205 7.06 -9.74 17.47
C THR A 205 8.00 -10.17 16.34
N GLN A 206 8.07 -9.43 15.24
CA GLN A 206 8.88 -9.80 14.07
C GLN A 206 10.38 -9.90 14.40
N LYS A 207 11.08 -10.87 13.76
CA LYS A 207 12.52 -11.11 13.93
C LYS A 207 13.35 -10.54 12.77
N ASP A 208 12.78 -10.46 11.56
CA ASP A 208 13.43 -9.90 10.38
C ASP A 208 13.44 -8.37 10.42
N ILE A 209 14.63 -7.77 10.31
CA ILE A 209 14.86 -6.33 10.37
C ILE A 209 14.05 -5.55 9.32
N LYS A 210 13.98 -6.06 8.09
CA LYS A 210 13.23 -5.43 7.01
C LYS A 210 11.72 -5.53 7.25
N ARG A 211 11.25 -6.66 7.78
CA ARG A 211 9.83 -6.85 8.12
C ARG A 211 9.39 -5.96 9.28
N ILE A 212 10.23 -5.76 10.31
CA ILE A 212 9.94 -4.78 11.38
C ILE A 212 9.74 -3.39 10.77
N LEU A 213 10.65 -2.96 9.88
CA LEU A 213 10.55 -1.66 9.23
C LEU A 213 9.35 -1.57 8.27
N ALA A 214 8.94 -2.68 7.62
CA ALA A 214 7.74 -2.73 6.79
C ALA A 214 6.47 -2.54 7.61
N TYR A 215 6.30 -3.27 8.71
CA TYR A 215 5.16 -3.09 9.62
C TYR A 215 5.18 -1.71 10.30
N SER A 216 6.36 -1.20 10.61
CA SER A 216 6.54 0.17 11.07
C SER A 216 6.09 1.19 10.01
N THR A 217 6.31 0.92 8.72
CA THR A 217 5.79 1.78 7.62
C THR A 217 4.27 1.73 7.57
N LEU A 218 3.67 0.53 7.60
CA LEU A 218 2.21 0.36 7.65
C LEU A 218 1.59 1.16 8.79
N SER A 219 2.20 1.09 9.99
CA SER A 219 1.72 1.82 11.15
C SER A 219 1.77 3.34 10.91
N GLN A 220 2.87 3.88 10.35
CA GLN A 220 2.99 5.32 10.09
C GLN A 220 2.07 5.79 8.95
N LEU A 221 1.88 4.99 7.90
CA LEU A 221 0.88 5.26 6.86
C LEU A 221 -0.54 5.28 7.44
N GLY A 222 -0.83 4.38 8.37
CA GLY A 222 -2.08 4.41 9.13
C GLY A 222 -2.28 5.74 9.86
N TYR A 223 -1.22 6.29 10.50
CA TYR A 223 -1.26 7.63 11.11
C TYR A 223 -1.59 8.72 10.10
N MET A 224 -0.96 8.72 8.93
CA MET A 224 -1.20 9.71 7.88
C MET A 224 -2.63 9.64 7.34
N ILE A 225 -3.14 8.43 7.12
CA ILE A 225 -4.47 8.20 6.56
C ILE A 225 -5.56 8.55 7.58
N PHE A 226 -5.45 8.12 8.84
CA PHE A 226 -6.48 8.52 9.82
C PHE A 226 -6.46 10.02 10.11
N ALA A 227 -5.29 10.67 10.04
CA ALA A 227 -5.20 12.12 10.20
C ALA A 227 -5.98 12.87 9.10
N LEU A 228 -5.87 12.42 7.84
CA LEU A 228 -6.69 12.96 6.75
C LEU A 228 -8.19 12.73 6.99
N GLY A 229 -8.57 11.55 7.45
CA GLY A 229 -9.97 11.24 7.75
C GLY A 229 -10.52 11.99 8.98
N SER A 230 -9.67 12.31 9.97
CA SER A 230 -10.06 13.04 11.17
C SER A 230 -10.25 14.54 10.98
N THR A 231 -10.09 15.04 9.76
CA THR A 231 -10.38 16.44 9.41
C THR A 231 -11.86 16.77 9.42
N SER A 232 -12.76 15.77 9.34
CA SER A 232 -14.19 15.96 9.54
C SER A 232 -14.50 16.10 11.03
N VAL A 233 -15.17 17.19 11.40
CA VAL A 233 -15.65 17.41 12.76
C VAL A 233 -17.17 17.43 12.74
N PHE A 234 -17.80 16.54 13.49
CA PHE A 234 -19.24 16.53 13.71
C PHE A 234 -19.55 17.24 15.03
N PHE A 235 -20.07 18.44 14.94
CA PHE A 235 -20.50 19.19 16.11
C PHE A 235 -21.94 19.66 15.92
N GLU A 236 -22.85 19.31 16.84
CA GLU A 236 -24.27 19.70 16.84
C GLU A 236 -25.00 19.44 15.52
N GLY A 237 -24.66 18.31 14.82
CA GLY A 237 -25.30 17.92 13.55
C GLY A 237 -24.80 18.67 12.31
N GLN A 238 -23.82 19.55 12.44
CA GLN A 238 -23.15 20.21 11.31
C GLN A 238 -21.75 19.66 11.11
N ALA A 239 -21.44 19.26 9.88
CA ALA A 239 -20.09 18.87 9.49
C ALA A 239 -19.24 20.12 9.24
N SER A 240 -18.13 20.24 9.93
CA SER A 240 -17.11 21.25 9.67
C SER A 240 -15.76 20.61 9.38
N ILE A 241 -14.87 21.32 8.68
CA ILE A 241 -13.55 20.81 8.31
C ILE A 241 -12.49 21.48 9.17
N ASN A 242 -11.72 20.68 9.91
CA ASN A 242 -10.53 21.13 10.60
C ASN A 242 -9.28 20.81 9.76
N ALA A 243 -8.65 21.81 9.18
CA ALA A 243 -7.47 21.64 8.31
C ALA A 243 -6.24 21.03 9.02
N LEU A 244 -6.24 20.94 10.37
CA LEU A 244 -5.10 20.46 11.13
C LEU A 244 -4.72 19.01 10.77
N GLY A 245 -5.70 18.10 10.61
CA GLY A 245 -5.45 16.71 10.23
C GLY A 245 -4.79 16.59 8.86
N TYR A 246 -5.23 17.41 7.90
CA TYR A 246 -4.61 17.49 6.57
C TYR A 246 -3.14 17.95 6.65
N THR A 247 -2.89 19.08 7.29
CA THR A 247 -1.53 19.66 7.39
C THR A 247 -0.59 18.76 8.16
N ALA A 248 -1.07 18.16 9.26
CA ALA A 248 -0.32 17.22 10.06
C ALA A 248 0.06 15.96 9.27
N SER A 249 -0.88 15.42 8.46
CA SER A 249 -0.60 14.28 7.59
C SER A 249 0.47 14.59 6.55
N VAL A 250 0.35 15.71 5.82
CA VAL A 250 1.34 16.14 4.81
C VAL A 250 2.70 16.41 5.46
N PHE A 251 2.72 17.04 6.63
CA PHE A 251 3.95 17.27 7.38
C PHE A 251 4.60 15.95 7.84
N HIS A 252 3.79 14.97 8.23
CA HIS A 252 4.31 13.67 8.61
C HIS A 252 4.85 12.88 7.41
N ILE A 253 4.27 13.00 6.21
CA ILE A 253 4.87 12.47 4.97
C ILE A 253 6.29 13.01 4.80
N PHE A 254 6.47 14.32 4.94
CA PHE A 254 7.77 14.97 4.77
C PHE A 254 8.80 14.45 5.77
N THR A 255 8.50 14.43 7.07
CA THR A 255 9.44 13.95 8.09
C THR A 255 9.70 12.46 7.97
N HIS A 256 8.67 11.66 7.67
CA HIS A 256 8.74 10.22 7.46
C HIS A 256 9.69 9.85 6.32
N ALA A 257 9.68 10.60 5.22
CA ALA A 257 10.53 10.35 4.07
C ALA A 257 12.01 10.23 4.47
N PHE A 258 12.49 11.12 5.33
CA PHE A 258 13.89 11.14 5.75
C PHE A 258 14.22 10.03 6.74
N PHE A 259 13.54 9.96 7.88
CA PHE A 259 13.92 8.98 8.89
C PHE A 259 13.64 7.54 8.44
N LYS A 260 12.63 7.31 7.60
CA LYS A 260 12.31 5.96 7.13
C LYS A 260 13.31 5.48 6.07
N CYS A 261 13.67 6.35 5.11
CA CYS A 261 14.71 6.04 4.14
C CYS A 261 16.03 5.71 4.85
N MET A 262 16.42 6.54 5.81
CA MET A 262 17.61 6.33 6.64
C MET A 262 17.57 4.97 7.35
N LEU A 263 16.48 4.63 8.03
CA LEU A 263 16.33 3.36 8.76
C LEU A 263 16.45 2.14 7.83
N PHE A 264 15.89 2.20 6.62
CA PHE A 264 16.06 1.11 5.65
C PHE A 264 17.48 1.02 5.10
N LEU A 265 18.15 2.14 4.85
CA LEU A 265 19.56 2.12 4.45
C LEU A 265 20.46 1.58 5.56
N ILE A 266 20.17 1.90 6.83
CA ILE A 266 20.82 1.30 7.99
C ILE A 266 20.60 -0.21 8.01
N ALA A 267 19.36 -0.68 7.82
CA ALA A 267 19.08 -2.11 7.72
C ALA A 267 19.91 -2.76 6.59
N GLY A 268 20.01 -2.07 5.44
CA GLY A 268 20.86 -2.52 4.33
C GLY A 268 22.35 -2.62 4.69
N ALA A 269 22.88 -1.64 5.42
CA ALA A 269 24.27 -1.66 5.88
C ALA A 269 24.53 -2.79 6.88
N LEU A 270 23.59 -3.02 7.82
CA LEU A 270 23.67 -4.12 8.78
C LEU A 270 23.60 -5.49 8.09
N ILE A 271 22.65 -5.67 7.16
CA ILE A 271 22.49 -6.92 6.40
C ILE A 271 23.74 -7.20 5.55
N HIS A 272 24.31 -6.16 4.94
CA HIS A 272 25.52 -6.30 4.11
C HIS A 272 26.73 -6.80 4.92
N VAL A 273 26.83 -6.39 6.19
CA VAL A 273 27.92 -6.79 7.08
C VAL A 273 27.64 -8.15 7.74
N VAL A 274 26.41 -8.40 8.17
CA VAL A 274 26.04 -9.61 8.93
C VAL A 274 25.66 -10.78 8.02
N HIS A 275 25.33 -10.51 6.77
CA HIS A 275 24.79 -11.48 5.79
C HIS A 275 23.52 -12.20 6.25
N SER A 276 22.74 -11.57 7.13
CA SER A 276 21.45 -12.08 7.61
C SER A 276 20.47 -10.94 7.90
N ASN A 277 19.19 -11.18 7.60
CA ASN A 277 18.10 -10.28 7.96
C ASN A 277 17.62 -10.48 9.41
N ASP A 278 17.97 -11.60 10.05
CA ASP A 278 17.48 -11.95 11.38
C ASP A 278 18.26 -11.19 12.47
N LEU A 279 17.52 -10.48 13.34
CA LEU A 279 18.06 -9.81 14.50
C LEU A 279 18.74 -10.75 15.49
N SER A 280 18.41 -12.03 15.50
CA SER A 280 19.07 -13.03 16.34
C SER A 280 20.54 -13.26 15.96
N ALA A 281 20.91 -13.01 14.69
CA ALA A 281 22.27 -13.10 14.18
C ALA A 281 23.09 -11.81 14.40
N MET A 282 22.44 -10.70 14.75
CA MET A 282 23.06 -9.38 14.99
C MET A 282 23.50 -9.24 16.45
N GLY A 283 24.10 -8.11 16.81
CA GLY A 283 24.49 -7.74 18.16
C GLY A 283 25.93 -7.24 18.26
N GLY A 284 26.20 -6.37 19.23
CA GLY A 284 27.53 -5.83 19.48
C GLY A 284 28.11 -4.91 18.40
N LEU A 285 27.25 -4.37 17.53
CA LEU A 285 27.66 -3.55 16.38
C LEU A 285 27.94 -2.08 16.74
N ALA A 286 27.56 -1.60 17.93
CA ALA A 286 27.68 -0.20 18.31
C ALA A 286 29.12 0.36 18.18
N LYS A 287 30.12 -0.37 18.66
CA LYS A 287 31.54 0.06 18.60
C LYS A 287 32.16 -0.11 17.21
N LYS A 288 31.58 -0.96 16.35
CA LYS A 288 32.13 -1.33 15.04
C LYS A 288 31.55 -0.50 13.91
N MET A 289 30.33 0.02 14.12
CA MET A 289 29.60 0.85 13.17
C MET A 289 29.09 2.11 13.89
N PRO A 290 29.98 3.00 14.39
CA PRO A 290 29.59 4.11 15.25
C PRO A 290 28.70 5.14 14.55
N TRP A 291 28.97 5.48 13.28
CA TRP A 291 28.14 6.43 12.53
C TRP A 291 26.75 5.85 12.23
N THR A 292 26.70 4.57 11.86
CA THR A 292 25.45 3.85 11.64
C THR A 292 24.65 3.73 12.95
N TYR A 293 25.34 3.52 14.09
CA TYR A 293 24.74 3.49 15.43
C TYR A 293 24.06 4.81 15.79
N VAL A 294 24.78 5.92 15.63
CA VAL A 294 24.24 7.27 15.94
C VAL A 294 23.05 7.59 15.02
N ALA A 295 23.19 7.33 13.72
CA ALA A 295 22.09 7.53 12.79
C ALA A 295 20.87 6.66 13.11
N ALA A 296 21.08 5.40 13.52
CA ALA A 296 20.00 4.50 13.96
C ALA A 296 19.29 5.04 15.21
N LEU A 297 20.05 5.58 16.17
CA LEU A 297 19.48 6.21 17.35
C LEU A 297 18.61 7.42 16.97
N ILE A 298 19.13 8.30 16.10
CA ILE A 298 18.37 9.46 15.57
C ILE A 298 17.08 8.99 14.91
N GLY A 299 17.15 7.98 14.04
CA GLY A 299 15.97 7.44 13.34
C GLY A 299 14.94 6.82 14.27
N CYS A 300 15.38 6.05 15.27
CA CYS A 300 14.51 5.44 16.27
C CYS A 300 13.85 6.50 17.16
N LEU A 301 14.56 7.55 17.57
CA LEU A 301 14.00 8.66 18.33
C LEU A 301 13.01 9.50 17.49
N ALA A 302 13.37 9.76 16.23
CA ALA A 302 12.50 10.50 15.31
C ALA A 302 11.16 9.80 15.10
N ILE A 303 11.16 8.52 14.72
CA ILE A 303 9.92 7.79 14.47
C ILE A 303 9.11 7.55 15.76
N SER A 304 9.76 7.50 16.93
CA SER A 304 9.09 7.36 18.23
C SER A 304 8.40 8.65 18.68
N GLY A 305 8.69 9.79 18.04
CA GLY A 305 8.12 11.08 18.41
C GLY A 305 8.75 11.66 19.68
N ILE A 306 10.06 11.52 19.86
CA ILE A 306 10.80 12.12 20.98
C ILE A 306 11.33 13.48 20.55
N PRO A 307 11.16 14.56 21.36
CA PRO A 307 11.77 15.85 21.08
C PRO A 307 13.31 15.77 21.24
N PRO A 308 14.09 16.51 20.46
CA PRO A 308 13.73 17.50 19.45
C PRO A 308 13.65 16.97 18.01
N PHE A 309 13.53 15.66 17.80
CA PHE A 309 13.58 15.01 16.48
C PHE A 309 12.34 15.32 15.63
N SER A 310 12.50 15.24 14.30
CA SER A 310 11.52 15.70 13.31
C SER A 310 10.13 15.05 13.46
N GLY A 311 10.08 13.77 13.81
CA GLY A 311 8.82 13.03 13.97
C GLY A 311 7.98 13.46 15.17
N PHE A 312 8.59 14.07 16.20
CA PHE A 312 7.85 14.65 17.34
C PHE A 312 6.84 15.69 16.83
N PHE A 313 7.33 16.70 16.12
CA PHE A 313 6.50 17.82 15.65
C PHE A 313 5.32 17.39 14.77
N SER A 314 5.55 16.42 13.87
CA SER A 314 4.50 15.98 12.95
C SER A 314 3.50 15.01 13.60
N LYS A 315 3.97 14.12 14.49
CA LYS A 315 3.12 13.11 15.13
C LYS A 315 2.20 13.70 16.18
N ASP A 316 2.69 14.69 16.94
CA ASP A 316 1.88 15.41 17.92
C ASP A 316 0.73 16.16 17.26
N GLU A 317 0.98 16.82 16.13
CA GLU A 317 -0.06 17.50 15.35
C GLU A 317 -1.17 16.50 14.90
N ILE A 318 -0.80 15.28 14.52
CA ILE A 318 -1.76 14.22 14.16
C ILE A 318 -2.62 13.83 15.38
N LEU A 319 -2.00 13.64 16.54
CA LEU A 319 -2.72 13.30 17.77
C LEU A 319 -3.66 14.43 18.19
N ILE A 320 -3.20 15.67 18.14
CA ILE A 320 -4.00 16.87 18.45
C ILE A 320 -5.18 16.98 17.48
N ALA A 321 -4.96 16.72 16.17
CA ALA A 321 -6.04 16.75 15.18
C ALA A 321 -7.17 15.75 15.49
N ALA A 322 -6.82 14.54 15.89
CA ALA A 322 -7.79 13.52 16.27
C ALA A 322 -8.58 13.91 17.54
N LEU A 323 -7.89 14.49 18.54
CA LEU A 323 -8.52 14.94 19.79
C LEU A 323 -9.46 16.13 19.55
N GLN A 324 -9.00 17.15 18.82
CA GLN A 324 -9.80 18.34 18.49
C GLN A 324 -10.97 18.01 17.55
N GLY A 325 -10.82 16.99 16.71
CA GLY A 325 -11.89 16.46 15.87
C GLY A 325 -12.98 15.71 16.64
N GLY A 326 -12.84 15.54 17.97
CA GLY A 326 -13.80 14.79 18.80
C GLY A 326 -13.68 13.27 18.65
N HIS A 327 -12.66 12.76 17.97
CA HIS A 327 -12.46 11.34 17.71
C HIS A 327 -11.68 10.66 18.85
N TYR A 328 -12.24 10.64 20.06
CA TYR A 328 -11.57 10.21 21.30
C TYR A 328 -11.06 8.76 21.26
N ILE A 329 -11.82 7.83 20.65
CA ILE A 329 -11.39 6.43 20.49
C ILE A 329 -10.17 6.35 19.59
N VAL A 330 -10.19 7.06 18.46
CA VAL A 330 -9.08 7.11 17.51
C VAL A 330 -7.84 7.71 18.19
N PHE A 331 -8.00 8.80 18.91
CA PHE A 331 -6.94 9.41 19.70
C PHE A 331 -6.34 8.44 20.72
N GLY A 332 -7.19 7.76 21.53
CA GLY A 332 -6.75 6.79 22.53
C GLY A 332 -5.96 5.62 21.92
N LEU A 333 -6.43 5.07 20.80
CA LEU A 333 -5.71 4.04 20.06
C LEU A 333 -4.39 4.56 19.46
N ALA A 334 -4.40 5.77 18.92
CA ALA A 334 -3.22 6.38 18.32
C ALA A 334 -2.13 6.67 19.35
N ILE A 335 -2.46 7.25 20.50
CA ILE A 335 -1.46 7.55 21.54
C ILE A 335 -0.85 6.27 22.13
N LEU A 336 -1.63 5.22 22.34
CA LEU A 336 -1.12 3.90 22.74
C LEU A 336 -0.19 3.30 21.67
N THR A 337 -0.56 3.42 20.40
CA THR A 337 0.26 2.96 19.27
C THR A 337 1.58 3.73 19.18
N SER A 338 1.63 4.97 19.64
CA SER A 338 2.88 5.74 19.76
C SER A 338 3.87 5.07 20.71
N GLY A 339 3.40 4.60 21.88
CA GLY A 339 4.22 3.82 22.81
C GLY A 339 4.71 2.49 22.23
N LEU A 340 3.83 1.76 21.48
CA LEU A 340 4.24 0.54 20.78
C LEU A 340 5.29 0.83 19.70
N THR A 341 5.20 1.98 19.01
CA THR A 341 6.18 2.40 18.02
C THR A 341 7.57 2.53 18.65
N ALA A 342 7.65 3.21 19.79
CA ALA A 342 8.90 3.34 20.53
C ALA A 342 9.44 1.97 20.99
N PHE A 343 8.57 1.09 21.47
CA PHE A 343 8.94 -0.25 21.92
C PHE A 343 9.57 -1.09 20.80
N TYR A 344 8.90 -1.26 19.63
CA TYR A 344 9.45 -2.13 18.58
C TYR A 344 10.67 -1.52 17.89
N MET A 345 10.78 -0.19 17.79
CA MET A 345 11.96 0.46 17.21
C MET A 345 13.17 0.33 18.13
N PHE A 346 13.00 0.50 19.44
CA PHE A 346 14.11 0.31 20.38
C PHE A 346 14.42 -1.17 20.63
N ARG A 347 13.45 -2.08 20.50
CA ARG A 347 13.72 -3.52 20.41
C ARG A 347 14.65 -3.82 19.22
N PHE A 348 14.37 -3.30 18.03
CA PHE A 348 15.27 -3.39 16.88
C PHE A 348 16.66 -2.82 17.22
N PHE A 349 16.72 -1.62 17.76
CA PHE A 349 17.95 -0.91 18.08
C PHE A 349 18.82 -1.70 19.06
N PHE A 350 18.27 -2.14 20.19
CA PHE A 350 19.03 -2.89 21.20
C PHE A 350 19.48 -4.26 20.68
N LEU A 351 18.65 -4.96 19.92
CA LEU A 351 19.01 -6.25 19.35
C LEU A 351 20.11 -6.15 18.29
N ALA A 352 20.13 -5.09 17.50
CA ALA A 352 21.13 -4.93 16.45
C ALA A 352 22.48 -4.44 16.99
N PHE A 353 22.48 -3.48 17.90
CA PHE A 353 23.68 -2.75 18.27
C PHE A 353 24.26 -3.13 19.62
N HIS A 354 23.45 -3.57 20.58
CA HIS A 354 23.89 -3.87 21.95
C HIS A 354 24.11 -5.37 22.17
N GLY A 355 24.67 -5.71 23.33
CA GLY A 355 25.03 -7.06 23.73
C GLY A 355 26.30 -7.57 23.06
N SER A 356 26.52 -8.88 23.10
CA SER A 356 27.65 -9.55 22.46
C SER A 356 27.43 -9.78 20.98
N ALA A 357 28.50 -9.87 20.19
CA ALA A 357 28.45 -10.31 18.79
C ALA A 357 27.89 -11.75 18.72
N ARG A 358 26.91 -11.99 17.85
CA ARG A 358 26.17 -13.26 17.79
C ARG A 358 26.50 -14.09 16.56
N SER A 359 27.24 -13.55 15.61
CA SER A 359 27.77 -14.27 14.44
C SER A 359 29.22 -13.94 14.22
N VAL A 360 29.94 -14.82 13.49
CA VAL A 360 31.33 -14.60 13.10
C VAL A 360 31.47 -13.31 12.28
N HIS A 361 30.51 -13.02 11.42
CA HIS A 361 30.49 -11.80 10.62
C HIS A 361 30.40 -10.53 11.49
N THR A 362 29.65 -10.57 12.60
CA THR A 362 29.55 -9.41 13.51
C THR A 362 30.86 -9.13 14.25
N THR A 363 31.75 -10.13 14.41
CA THR A 363 33.07 -9.92 15.06
C THR A 363 34.02 -9.13 14.16
N HIS A 364 33.90 -9.22 12.85
CA HIS A 364 34.74 -8.54 11.86
C HIS A 364 34.06 -7.38 11.16
N ALA A 365 32.92 -6.94 11.65
CA ALA A 365 32.12 -5.84 11.09
C ALA A 365 32.95 -4.56 10.98
N LYS A 366 32.85 -3.89 9.82
CA LYS A 366 33.43 -2.55 9.58
C LYS A 366 32.43 -1.71 8.77
N GLU A 367 32.40 -0.41 9.06
CA GLU A 367 31.61 0.53 8.26
C GLU A 367 32.21 0.71 6.87
N ASN A 368 31.31 0.79 5.89
CA ASN A 368 31.68 1.17 4.52
C ASN A 368 31.24 2.62 4.28
N PHE A 369 32.19 3.51 4.04
CA PHE A 369 31.96 4.94 3.86
C PHE A 369 30.90 5.24 2.78
N THR A 370 30.90 4.52 1.66
CA THR A 370 29.95 4.74 0.56
C THR A 370 28.48 4.42 0.95
N MET A 371 28.29 3.54 1.94
CA MET A 371 26.97 3.23 2.49
C MET A 371 26.61 4.14 3.66
N THR A 372 27.60 4.52 4.47
CA THR A 372 27.39 5.35 5.66
C THR A 372 27.12 6.82 5.30
N LEU A 373 27.72 7.34 4.25
CA LEU A 373 27.56 8.76 3.85
C LEU A 373 26.07 9.14 3.60
N PRO A 374 25.29 8.42 2.78
CA PRO A 374 23.88 8.72 2.60
C PRO A 374 23.06 8.62 3.90
N ILE A 375 23.40 7.69 4.78
CA ILE A 375 22.75 7.52 6.07
C ILE A 375 22.96 8.76 6.94
N VAL A 376 24.20 9.27 7.04
CA VAL A 376 24.54 10.46 7.81
C VAL A 376 23.89 11.72 7.21
N MET A 377 23.85 11.84 5.86
CA MET A 377 23.17 12.94 5.19
C MET A 377 21.66 12.96 5.54
N LEU A 378 21.01 11.82 5.61
CA LEU A 378 19.60 11.71 5.98
C LEU A 378 19.35 11.91 7.48
N ALA A 379 20.35 11.72 8.33
CA ALA A 379 20.25 11.98 9.76
C ALA A 379 20.04 13.48 10.06
N ILE A 380 20.60 14.37 9.24
CA ILE A 380 20.46 15.82 9.41
C ILE A 380 18.99 16.26 9.32
N PRO A 381 18.24 16.01 8.24
CA PRO A 381 16.84 16.38 8.16
C PRO A 381 15.96 15.52 9.09
N SER A 382 16.36 14.32 9.47
CA SER A 382 15.66 13.52 10.46
C SER A 382 15.73 14.15 11.86
N PHE A 383 16.78 14.90 12.16
CA PHE A 383 16.93 15.65 13.41
C PHE A 383 16.26 17.03 13.31
N PHE A 384 16.69 17.86 12.36
CA PHE A 384 16.30 19.27 12.27
C PHE A 384 15.03 19.54 11.46
N GLY A 385 14.62 18.62 10.58
CA GLY A 385 13.57 18.86 9.59
C GLY A 385 12.22 19.24 10.18
N GLY A 386 11.88 18.69 11.35
CA GLY A 386 10.66 19.06 12.05
C GLY A 386 10.66 20.51 12.49
N TYR A 387 11.76 20.94 13.09
CA TYR A 387 11.90 22.30 13.61
C TYR A 387 11.98 23.35 12.50
N LEU A 388 12.81 23.09 11.47
CA LEU A 388 13.05 24.04 10.39
C LEU A 388 11.84 24.21 9.47
N PHE A 389 11.12 23.13 9.19
CA PHE A 389 10.09 23.13 8.15
C PHE A 389 8.65 23.17 8.67
N LYS A 390 8.40 23.06 10.00
CA LYS A 390 7.06 23.11 10.56
C LYS A 390 6.27 24.31 10.04
N ASN A 391 6.76 25.53 10.26
CA ASN A 391 6.07 26.76 9.88
C ASN A 391 6.00 26.95 8.36
N THR A 392 7.02 26.51 7.62
CA THR A 392 7.08 26.62 6.17
C THR A 392 6.05 25.69 5.53
N ILE A 393 6.03 24.42 5.93
CA ILE A 393 5.08 23.44 5.38
C ILE A 393 3.64 23.83 5.73
N LEU A 394 3.37 24.17 6.99
CA LEU A 394 2.05 24.60 7.42
C LEU A 394 1.56 25.84 6.65
N LYS A 395 2.45 26.77 6.28
CA LYS A 395 2.07 27.99 5.57
C LYS A 395 1.83 27.79 4.08
N TYR A 396 2.69 27.02 3.41
CA TYR A 396 2.70 26.91 1.93
C TYR A 396 1.97 25.69 1.39
N PHE A 397 1.78 24.65 2.21
CA PHE A 397 1.12 23.41 1.78
C PHE A 397 -0.35 23.32 2.21
N ILE A 398 -0.90 24.34 2.92
CA ILE A 398 -2.34 24.46 3.07
C ILE A 398 -2.91 24.96 1.74
N PRO A 399 -3.68 24.16 1.02
CA PRO A 399 -4.35 24.65 -0.17
C PRO A 399 -5.30 25.79 0.22
N GLY A 400 -5.25 26.91 -0.51
CA GLY A 400 -6.08 28.09 -0.24
C GLY A 400 -7.59 27.87 -0.40
N TYR A 401 -8.00 26.67 -0.88
CA TYR A 401 -9.38 26.23 -0.99
C TYR A 401 -9.87 25.41 0.22
N LEU A 402 -8.97 25.01 1.14
CA LEU A 402 -9.46 24.48 2.41
C LEU A 402 -10.08 25.65 3.16
N PRO A 403 -11.35 25.54 3.57
CA PRO A 403 -11.92 26.57 4.42
C PRO A 403 -11.01 26.68 5.64
N THR A 404 -10.32 27.81 5.73
CA THR A 404 -9.71 28.23 7.00
C THR A 404 -10.88 28.43 7.94
N SER A 405 -11.28 27.35 8.60
CA SER A 405 -12.45 27.37 9.47
C SER A 405 -12.16 28.35 10.59
N THR A 406 -12.70 29.53 10.38
CA THR A 406 -13.03 30.41 11.48
C THR A 406 -14.01 29.63 12.35
N ALA A 407 -13.56 29.28 13.55
CA ALA A 407 -14.37 28.77 14.65
C ALA A 407 -15.03 27.37 14.46
N VAL A 408 -14.23 26.33 14.20
CA VAL A 408 -14.54 25.08 14.89
C VAL A 408 -14.40 25.41 16.39
N LYS A 409 -15.49 25.36 17.16
CA LYS A 409 -15.37 25.30 18.63
C LYS A 409 -14.52 24.05 18.88
N ALA A 410 -13.19 24.27 19.02
CA ALA A 410 -12.26 23.22 19.41
C ALA A 410 -12.88 22.53 20.62
N SER A 411 -12.80 21.23 20.71
CA SER A 411 -13.26 20.53 21.92
C SER A 411 -12.73 21.30 23.12
N SER A 412 -13.54 21.52 24.14
CA SER A 412 -13.16 22.23 25.36
C SER A 412 -12.03 21.55 26.14
N ILE A 413 -11.51 20.41 25.61
CA ILE A 413 -10.43 19.63 26.21
C ILE A 413 -9.10 20.34 25.92
N PRO A 414 -8.34 20.70 26.97
CA PRO A 414 -6.99 21.24 26.78
C PRO A 414 -6.11 20.25 26.02
N VAL A 415 -5.40 20.71 24.99
CA VAL A 415 -4.52 19.86 24.16
C VAL A 415 -3.06 19.92 24.59
N ASP A 416 -2.69 20.83 25.48
CA ASP A 416 -1.32 21.09 25.90
C ASP A 416 -0.62 19.88 26.57
N TRP A 417 -1.39 18.95 27.12
CA TRP A 417 -0.87 17.73 27.74
C TRP A 417 -0.55 16.63 26.73
N VAL A 418 -1.08 16.69 25.49
CA VAL A 418 -0.94 15.62 24.48
C VAL A 418 0.54 15.32 24.15
N PRO A 419 1.39 16.32 23.88
CA PRO A 419 2.82 16.07 23.66
C PRO A 419 3.49 15.37 24.84
N PHE A 420 3.20 15.80 26.06
CA PHE A 420 3.77 15.19 27.27
C PHE A 420 3.30 13.75 27.48
N GLY A 421 2.02 13.48 27.22
CA GLY A 421 1.45 12.14 27.29
C GLY A 421 2.05 11.19 26.25
N ALA A 422 2.21 11.65 25.00
CA ALA A 422 2.83 10.89 23.93
C ALA A 422 4.29 10.57 24.22
N VAL A 423 5.07 11.55 24.68
CA VAL A 423 6.47 11.38 25.07
C VAL A 423 6.60 10.43 26.27
N ALA A 424 5.74 10.56 27.28
CA ALA A 424 5.75 9.64 28.44
C ALA A 424 5.52 8.18 28.00
N LEU A 425 4.53 7.92 27.14
CA LEU A 425 4.29 6.58 26.60
C LEU A 425 5.44 6.08 25.72
N ALA A 426 6.08 6.95 24.94
CA ALA A 426 7.26 6.60 24.17
C ALA A 426 8.45 6.22 25.10
N ILE A 427 8.69 6.96 26.17
CA ILE A 427 9.73 6.64 27.17
C ILE A 427 9.42 5.31 27.85
N ILE A 428 8.17 5.03 28.21
CA ILE A 428 7.76 3.73 28.77
C ILE A 428 8.06 2.61 27.76
N GLY A 429 7.73 2.79 26.48
CA GLY A 429 8.04 1.84 25.43
C GLY A 429 9.54 1.57 25.27
N ILE A 430 10.37 2.63 25.31
CA ILE A 430 11.83 2.53 25.28
C ILE A 430 12.36 1.77 26.50
N ALA A 431 11.89 2.12 27.70
CA ALA A 431 12.29 1.48 28.94
C ALA A 431 11.96 -0.02 28.96
N LEU A 432 10.75 -0.38 28.51
CA LEU A 432 10.35 -1.79 28.35
C LEU A 432 11.25 -2.53 27.35
N ALA A 433 11.56 -1.93 26.22
CA ALA A 433 12.48 -2.53 25.25
C ALA A 433 13.88 -2.69 25.83
N TRP A 434 14.38 -1.72 26.58
CA TRP A 434 15.67 -1.79 27.24
C TRP A 434 15.72 -2.91 28.28
N VAL A 435 14.74 -3.00 29.16
CA VAL A 435 14.66 -4.04 30.20
C VAL A 435 14.61 -5.45 29.59
N LEU A 436 13.89 -5.63 28.48
CA LEU A 436 13.71 -6.94 27.85
C LEU A 436 14.87 -7.36 26.95
N TYR A 437 15.51 -6.42 26.24
CA TYR A 437 16.41 -6.74 25.12
C TYR A 437 17.85 -6.22 25.27
N ALA A 438 18.14 -5.31 26.21
CA ALA A 438 19.50 -4.85 26.48
C ALA A 438 20.29 -5.77 27.44
N ARG A 439 19.70 -6.86 27.90
CA ARG A 439 20.27 -7.84 28.83
C ARG A 439 21.19 -8.85 28.15
N PRO A 440 21.97 -9.68 28.91
CA PRO A 440 22.80 -10.74 28.34
C PRO A 440 22.04 -11.67 27.40
N TYR A 441 22.72 -12.15 26.34
CA TYR A 441 22.14 -12.91 25.20
C TYR A 441 21.27 -14.12 25.61
N ALA A 442 21.63 -14.86 26.67
CA ALA A 442 20.85 -16.02 27.10
C ALA A 442 19.38 -15.65 27.43
N ASN A 443 19.15 -14.51 28.06
CA ASN A 443 17.83 -14.00 28.36
C ASN A 443 17.12 -13.46 27.09
N VAL A 444 17.89 -12.83 26.19
CA VAL A 444 17.38 -12.34 24.90
C VAL A 444 16.99 -13.51 23.99
N LYS A 445 17.78 -14.61 23.95
CA LYS A 445 17.41 -15.82 23.19
C LYS A 445 16.09 -16.39 23.65
N ARG A 446 15.88 -16.51 24.97
CA ARG A 446 14.59 -16.93 25.53
C ARG A 446 13.45 -15.98 25.19
N ALA A 447 13.75 -14.67 25.16
CA ALA A 447 12.77 -13.65 24.78
C ALA A 447 12.40 -13.64 23.28
N LEU A 448 13.25 -14.17 22.40
CA LEU A 448 12.99 -14.32 20.96
C LEU A 448 12.43 -15.69 20.59
N ASP A 449 12.50 -16.67 21.48
CA ASP A 449 11.99 -18.03 21.22
C ASP A 449 10.47 -18.05 21.36
N GLU A 450 9.80 -18.28 20.25
CA GLU A 450 8.34 -18.37 20.17
C GLU A 450 7.76 -19.59 20.92
N ASN A 451 8.54 -20.67 21.09
CA ASN A 451 8.08 -21.85 21.81
C ASN A 451 7.98 -21.63 23.31
N ASN A 452 8.75 -20.69 23.84
CA ASN A 452 8.74 -20.30 25.25
C ASN A 452 7.76 -19.17 25.57
N ARG A 453 6.96 -18.72 24.60
CA ARG A 453 5.98 -17.65 24.74
C ARG A 453 4.56 -18.21 24.70
N GLY A 454 3.65 -17.52 25.40
CA GLY A 454 2.23 -17.89 25.41
C GLY A 454 1.56 -17.86 24.05
N SER A 455 0.39 -18.47 23.93
CA SER A 455 -0.38 -18.58 22.68
C SER A 455 -0.62 -17.23 21.98
N TRP A 456 -0.83 -16.17 22.74
CA TRP A 456 -1.02 -14.80 22.21
C TRP A 456 0.19 -14.29 21.41
N TYR A 457 1.42 -14.56 21.90
CA TYR A 457 2.63 -14.18 21.18
C TYR A 457 2.72 -14.91 19.83
N LYS A 458 2.43 -16.21 19.81
CA LYS A 458 2.42 -17.01 18.58
C LYS A 458 1.39 -16.47 17.59
N TRP A 459 0.21 -16.10 18.07
CA TRP A 459 -0.86 -15.54 17.25
C TRP A 459 -0.44 -14.24 16.57
N ILE A 460 0.16 -13.32 17.32
CA ILE A 460 0.69 -12.05 16.81
C ILE A 460 1.87 -12.29 15.86
N TYR A 461 2.79 -13.19 16.22
CA TYR A 461 3.96 -13.52 15.40
C TYR A 461 3.55 -14.07 14.02
N HIS A 462 2.53 -14.93 13.95
CA HIS A 462 1.91 -15.42 12.73
C HIS A 462 0.91 -14.43 12.11
N LYS A 463 0.98 -13.14 12.50
CA LYS A 463 0.19 -12.07 11.88
C LYS A 463 -1.32 -12.34 11.94
N PHE A 464 -1.79 -12.91 13.04
CA PHE A 464 -3.19 -13.33 13.24
C PHE A 464 -3.68 -14.32 12.17
N TYR A 465 -2.80 -15.04 11.51
CA TYR A 465 -3.07 -16.00 10.43
C TYR A 465 -3.79 -15.40 9.20
N PHE A 466 -3.65 -14.08 8.98
CA PHE A 466 -4.23 -13.44 7.80
C PHE A 466 -3.62 -13.93 6.50
N ASP A 467 -2.31 -14.19 6.45
CA ASP A 467 -1.65 -14.73 5.25
C ASP A 467 -2.28 -16.08 4.86
N GLU A 468 -2.47 -16.99 5.83
CA GLU A 468 -3.08 -18.30 5.65
C GLU A 468 -4.55 -18.21 5.22
N LEU A 469 -5.30 -17.26 5.80
CA LEU A 469 -6.70 -17.00 5.43
C LEU A 469 -6.80 -16.58 3.95
N TYR A 470 -5.94 -15.65 3.50
CA TYR A 470 -5.90 -15.22 2.10
C TYR A 470 -5.50 -16.36 1.16
N TYR A 471 -4.46 -17.13 1.49
CA TYR A 471 -4.06 -18.28 0.68
C TYR A 471 -5.17 -19.33 0.59
N SER A 472 -5.86 -19.59 1.69
CA SER A 472 -7.00 -20.50 1.72
C SER A 472 -8.15 -19.99 0.85
N PHE A 473 -8.50 -18.71 0.97
CA PHE A 473 -9.54 -18.09 0.14
C PHE A 473 -9.21 -18.15 -1.35
N VAL A 474 -8.00 -17.75 -1.75
CA VAL A 474 -7.56 -17.81 -3.15
C VAL A 474 -7.58 -19.23 -3.68
N ARG A 475 -7.02 -20.19 -2.91
CA ARG A 475 -6.92 -21.59 -3.35
C ARG A 475 -8.27 -22.29 -3.42
N GLN A 476 -9.11 -22.11 -2.42
CA GLN A 476 -10.38 -22.86 -2.33
C GLN A 476 -11.49 -22.19 -3.09
N PHE A 477 -11.66 -20.88 -2.93
CA PHE A 477 -12.76 -20.15 -3.58
C PHE A 477 -12.44 -19.79 -5.03
N LEU A 478 -11.29 -19.13 -5.30
CA LEU A 478 -10.98 -18.70 -6.67
C LEU A 478 -10.55 -19.89 -7.55
N PHE A 479 -9.56 -20.67 -7.16
CA PHE A 479 -9.05 -21.74 -8.05
C PHE A 479 -9.93 -22.99 -8.06
N LYS A 480 -10.40 -23.49 -6.92
CA LYS A 480 -11.23 -24.69 -6.88
C LYS A 480 -12.71 -24.40 -7.15
N GLY A 481 -13.20 -23.21 -6.83
CA GLY A 481 -14.58 -22.79 -7.10
C GLY A 481 -14.73 -22.12 -8.45
N VAL A 482 -14.37 -20.81 -8.52
CA VAL A 482 -14.65 -19.97 -9.69
C VAL A 482 -13.92 -20.45 -10.94
N ALA A 483 -12.61 -20.72 -10.85
CA ALA A 483 -11.85 -21.18 -12.04
C ALA A 483 -12.29 -22.56 -12.50
N ALA A 484 -12.71 -23.47 -11.61
CA ALA A 484 -13.25 -24.75 -11.98
C ALA A 484 -14.62 -24.61 -12.66
N ALA A 485 -15.48 -23.73 -12.18
CA ALA A 485 -16.76 -23.43 -12.82
C ALA A 485 -16.59 -22.83 -14.23
N ILE A 486 -15.67 -21.87 -14.39
CA ILE A 486 -15.33 -21.28 -15.70
C ILE A 486 -14.80 -22.36 -16.65
N ARG A 487 -13.91 -23.24 -16.18
CA ARG A 487 -13.41 -24.39 -17.00
C ARG A 487 -14.54 -25.29 -17.43
N LEU A 488 -15.48 -25.62 -16.54
CA LEU A 488 -16.64 -26.42 -16.89
C LEU A 488 -17.48 -25.76 -17.99
N ILE A 489 -17.70 -24.46 -17.89
CA ILE A 489 -18.41 -23.68 -18.92
C ILE A 489 -17.65 -23.72 -20.24
N GLU A 490 -16.34 -23.55 -20.21
CA GLU A 490 -15.47 -23.62 -21.41
C GLU A 490 -15.52 -25.01 -22.05
N ASP A 491 -15.36 -26.09 -21.27
CA ASP A 491 -15.37 -27.45 -21.77
C ASP A 491 -16.74 -27.87 -22.32
N VAL A 492 -17.82 -27.48 -21.67
CA VAL A 492 -19.18 -27.88 -22.07
C VAL A 492 -19.70 -26.98 -23.21
N ILE A 493 -19.63 -25.67 -23.06
CA ILE A 493 -20.25 -24.74 -24.02
C ILE A 493 -19.34 -24.53 -25.22
N VAL A 494 -18.09 -24.08 -25.02
CA VAL A 494 -17.20 -23.70 -26.12
C VAL A 494 -16.69 -24.95 -26.84
N ALA A 495 -16.00 -25.82 -26.14
CA ALA A 495 -15.44 -27.03 -26.74
C ALA A 495 -16.54 -28.00 -27.20
N GLY A 496 -17.66 -28.09 -26.47
CA GLY A 496 -18.82 -28.87 -26.86
C GLY A 496 -19.43 -28.37 -28.17
N THR A 497 -19.68 -27.07 -28.30
CA THR A 497 -20.21 -26.46 -29.52
C THR A 497 -19.26 -26.68 -30.72
N VAL A 498 -17.97 -26.48 -30.54
CA VAL A 498 -16.96 -26.74 -31.58
C VAL A 498 -17.00 -28.20 -32.04
N LYS A 499 -17.08 -29.15 -31.11
CA LYS A 499 -17.22 -30.58 -31.44
C LYS A 499 -18.46 -30.89 -32.23
N VAL A 500 -19.63 -30.36 -31.82
CA VAL A 500 -20.91 -30.56 -32.53
C VAL A 500 -20.84 -29.99 -33.96
N VAL A 501 -20.34 -28.77 -34.11
CA VAL A 501 -20.19 -28.14 -35.44
C VAL A 501 -19.24 -28.95 -36.32
N THR A 502 -18.06 -29.31 -35.77
CA THR A 502 -17.07 -30.11 -36.50
C THR A 502 -17.65 -31.47 -36.93
N TYR A 503 -18.32 -32.16 -36.02
CA TYR A 503 -18.99 -33.44 -36.30
C TYR A 503 -20.06 -33.29 -37.39
N SER A 504 -20.89 -32.24 -37.29
CA SER A 504 -21.93 -31.96 -38.31
C SER A 504 -21.35 -31.70 -39.70
N ILE A 505 -20.27 -30.91 -39.78
CA ILE A 505 -19.55 -30.65 -41.04
C ILE A 505 -18.93 -31.92 -41.59
N GLN A 506 -18.27 -32.73 -40.76
CA GLN A 506 -17.71 -34.01 -41.19
C GLN A 506 -18.76 -34.99 -41.69
N LYS A 507 -19.90 -35.08 -40.97
CA LYS A 507 -21.01 -35.93 -41.38
C LYS A 507 -21.61 -35.48 -42.70
N ALA A 508 -21.82 -34.16 -42.88
CA ALA A 508 -22.29 -33.59 -44.15
C ALA A 508 -21.29 -33.85 -45.26
N GLY A 509 -19.98 -33.68 -45.02
CA GLY A 509 -18.93 -33.97 -45.99
C GLY A 509 -18.88 -35.47 -46.41
N ASN A 510 -19.09 -36.37 -45.47
CA ASN A 510 -19.17 -37.79 -45.76
C ASN A 510 -20.40 -38.14 -46.62
N LEU A 511 -21.57 -37.56 -46.33
CA LEU A 511 -22.78 -37.73 -47.15
C LEU A 511 -22.57 -37.22 -48.58
N VAL A 512 -21.94 -36.05 -48.74
CA VAL A 512 -21.57 -35.54 -50.07
C VAL A 512 -20.58 -36.47 -50.77
N ARG A 513 -19.59 -37.00 -50.07
CA ARG A 513 -18.61 -37.96 -50.63
C ARG A 513 -19.26 -39.27 -51.07
N GLU A 514 -20.22 -39.79 -50.29
CA GLU A 514 -20.99 -40.98 -50.66
C GLU A 514 -21.85 -40.75 -51.89
N ALA A 515 -22.44 -39.52 -52.01
CA ALA A 515 -23.18 -39.14 -53.21
C ALA A 515 -22.31 -39.01 -54.45
N HIS A 516 -20.99 -38.78 -54.29
CA HIS A 516 -20.03 -38.75 -55.39
C HIS A 516 -19.50 -40.18 -55.71
N SER A 517 -20.34 -40.98 -56.36
CA SER A 517 -20.04 -42.37 -56.65
C SER A 517 -18.99 -42.55 -57.75
N GLY A 518 -18.55 -41.51 -58.45
CA GLY A 518 -17.65 -41.58 -59.60
C GLY A 518 -18.32 -42.17 -60.86
N PHE A 519 -19.58 -42.55 -60.78
CA PHE A 519 -20.32 -43.14 -61.85
C PHE A 519 -20.97 -42.05 -62.75
N THR A 520 -20.38 -41.78 -63.92
CA THR A 520 -20.74 -40.69 -64.81
C THR A 520 -22.22 -40.66 -65.18
N PRO A 521 -22.93 -41.79 -65.43
CA PRO A 521 -24.37 -41.78 -65.68
C PRO A 521 -25.21 -41.22 -64.55
N PHE A 522 -24.79 -41.39 -63.28
CA PHE A 522 -25.48 -40.85 -62.12
C PHE A 522 -25.43 -39.30 -62.08
N TYR A 523 -24.27 -38.74 -62.43
CA TYR A 523 -24.16 -37.26 -62.52
C TYR A 523 -24.93 -36.66 -63.67
N LEU A 524 -24.97 -37.32 -64.81
CA LEU A 524 -25.79 -36.92 -65.93
C LEU A 524 -27.29 -36.97 -65.56
N GLY A 525 -27.73 -38.04 -64.89
CA GLY A 525 -29.10 -38.17 -64.40
C GLY A 525 -29.46 -37.08 -63.38
N SER A 526 -28.60 -36.78 -62.45
CA SER A 526 -28.77 -35.72 -61.42
C SER A 526 -28.86 -34.34 -62.09
N LEU A 527 -28.04 -34.06 -63.10
CA LEU A 527 -28.05 -32.81 -63.84
C LEU A 527 -29.39 -32.65 -64.63
N ILE A 528 -29.86 -33.71 -65.30
CA ILE A 528 -31.16 -33.68 -65.98
C ILE A 528 -32.28 -33.43 -64.99
N VAL A 529 -32.34 -34.14 -63.88
CA VAL A 529 -33.31 -33.93 -62.79
C VAL A 529 -33.28 -32.50 -62.28
N GLY A 530 -32.05 -31.96 -62.01
CA GLY A 530 -31.87 -30.58 -61.56
C GLY A 530 -32.38 -29.54 -62.54
N VAL A 531 -32.12 -29.71 -63.83
CA VAL A 531 -32.64 -28.84 -64.90
C VAL A 531 -34.18 -28.91 -65.00
N LEU A 532 -34.75 -30.12 -64.91
CA LEU A 532 -36.17 -30.31 -64.89
C LEU A 532 -36.86 -29.66 -63.67
N LEU A 533 -36.30 -29.83 -62.51
CA LEU A 533 -36.74 -29.21 -61.27
C LEU A 533 -36.64 -27.67 -61.34
N TRP A 534 -35.55 -27.14 -61.88
CA TRP A 534 -35.42 -25.69 -62.06
C TRP A 534 -36.45 -25.15 -63.01
N ARG A 535 -36.69 -25.84 -64.13
CA ARG A 535 -37.73 -25.45 -65.11
C ARG A 535 -39.17 -25.53 -64.53
N PHE A 536 -39.39 -26.54 -63.64
CA PHE A 536 -40.67 -26.72 -62.98
C PHE A 536 -40.90 -25.65 -61.90
N LEU A 537 -39.91 -25.36 -61.09
CA LEU A 537 -39.95 -24.34 -60.05
C LEU A 537 -39.96 -22.92 -60.61
N GLY A 538 -39.26 -22.67 -61.74
CA GLY A 538 -39.26 -21.38 -62.41
C GLY A 538 -40.61 -21.07 -63.18
N ASN A 539 -41.48 -22.05 -63.31
CA ASN A 539 -42.86 -21.87 -63.89
C ASN A 539 -43.94 -21.76 -62.79
N LEU A 540 -43.59 -21.79 -61.49
CA LEU A 540 -44.53 -21.50 -60.42
C LEU A 540 -44.73 -19.98 -60.36
N PRO A 541 -45.96 -19.49 -60.47
CA PRO A 541 -46.20 -18.06 -60.30
C PRO A 541 -45.85 -17.66 -58.89
N VAL A 542 -44.99 -16.63 -58.75
CA VAL A 542 -44.64 -15.98 -57.48
C VAL A 542 -45.79 -15.20 -56.94
#